data_3c51912f90df901b5a3a49f4122508cf
#
_entry.id   3c51912f90df901b5a3a49f4122508cf
#
_cell.length_a   1.000
_cell.length_b   1.000
_cell.length_c   1.000
_cell.angle_alpha   90.00
_cell.angle_beta   90.00
_cell.angle_gamma   90.00
#
_symmetry.space_group_name_H-M   'P 1'
#
loop_
_entity.id
_entity.type
_entity.pdbx_description
1 polymer ?
#
loop_
_entity_poly.entity_id
_entity_poly.type
_entity_poly.pdbx_seq_one_letter_code
_entity_poly.pdbx_strand_id
1 'polypeptide(L)'
;MRNAYAMQQLDANKLGALGAMIRDRTEASLRELSPSAAAVLSMLHFKPGLTTTDLAEIVGVSQPTAVRLIDGLERQALIVRGKPKGRVTPLTLTQSGHAQVSQMQALRLAMLDGLLSALQPDERQRFVSMLDKILAGATTSRAFARTTCRLCEHDLCGAEVCPIGCRAAEIEKEESVR
;
A
#
# COMPACT_ATOMS: atom_id res chain seq x y z
N MET A 1 24.92 32.59 -6.92
CA MET A 1 24.94 31.36 -6.06
C MET A 1 23.53 31.11 -5.56
N ARG A 2 22.92 29.98 -5.89
CA ARG A 2 21.64 29.60 -5.27
C ARG A 2 21.91 29.28 -3.80
N ASN A 3 21.17 29.91 -2.89
CA ASN A 3 21.30 29.67 -1.45
C ASN A 3 21.03 28.18 -1.17
N ALA A 4 21.80 27.54 -0.27
CA ALA A 4 21.62 26.13 0.13
C ALA A 4 20.17 25.80 0.53
N TYR A 5 19.49 26.73 1.18
CA TYR A 5 18.08 26.64 1.54
C TYR A 5 17.17 26.51 0.30
N ALA A 6 17.40 27.30 -0.75
CA ALA A 6 16.63 27.23 -1.98
C ALA A 6 16.86 25.90 -2.74
N MET A 7 18.05 25.31 -2.63
CA MET A 7 18.35 24.00 -3.19
C MET A 7 17.59 22.87 -2.45
N GLN A 8 17.57 22.89 -1.13
CA GLN A 8 16.80 21.94 -0.33
C GLN A 8 15.30 22.01 -0.62
N GLN A 9 14.74 23.21 -0.78
CA GLN A 9 13.35 23.38 -1.16
C GLN A 9 13.05 22.85 -2.56
N LEU A 10 13.97 23.03 -3.51
CA LEU A 10 13.83 22.48 -4.86
C LEU A 10 13.80 20.95 -4.85
N ASP A 11 14.64 20.30 -4.04
CA ASP A 11 14.69 18.86 -3.94
C ASP A 11 13.42 18.29 -3.28
N ALA A 12 12.92 18.94 -2.22
CA ALA A 12 11.64 18.61 -1.62
C ALA A 12 10.47 18.76 -2.61
N ASN A 13 10.51 19.81 -3.45
CA ASN A 13 9.49 20.04 -4.48
C ASN A 13 9.52 18.95 -5.57
N LYS A 14 10.71 18.50 -5.99
CA LYS A 14 10.86 17.37 -6.93
C LYS A 14 10.30 16.07 -6.36
N LEU A 15 10.57 15.79 -5.07
CA LEU A 15 10.01 14.62 -4.39
C LEU A 15 8.48 14.69 -4.32
N GLY A 16 7.93 15.88 -4.04
CA GLY A 16 6.48 16.13 -4.06
C GLY A 16 5.88 15.87 -5.44
N ALA A 17 6.52 16.37 -6.51
CA ALA A 17 6.07 16.14 -7.89
C ALA A 17 6.12 14.66 -8.28
N LEU A 18 7.17 13.93 -7.88
CA LEU A 18 7.27 12.48 -8.09
C LEU A 18 6.14 11.75 -7.36
N GLY A 19 5.86 12.11 -6.11
CA GLY A 19 4.76 11.52 -5.35
C GLY A 19 3.38 11.75 -5.98
N ALA A 20 3.12 12.97 -6.49
CA ALA A 20 1.89 13.29 -7.20
C ALA A 20 1.76 12.47 -8.49
N MET A 21 2.81 12.39 -9.30
CA MET A 21 2.84 11.60 -10.55
C MET A 21 2.61 10.11 -10.28
N ILE A 22 3.25 9.54 -9.25
CA ILE A 22 3.05 8.13 -8.87
C ILE A 22 1.61 7.88 -8.45
N ARG A 23 1.02 8.76 -7.64
CA ARG A 23 -0.37 8.65 -7.22
C ARG A 23 -1.31 8.65 -8.41
N ASP A 24 -1.21 9.65 -9.28
CA ASP A 24 -2.10 9.83 -10.41
C ASP A 24 -2.02 8.64 -11.39
N ARG A 25 -0.80 8.15 -11.65
CA ARG A 25 -0.60 6.95 -12.49
C ARG A 25 -1.08 5.66 -11.82
N THR A 26 -0.92 5.55 -10.49
CA THR A 26 -1.47 4.41 -9.74
C THR A 26 -2.99 4.40 -9.83
N GLU A 27 -3.65 5.54 -9.60
CA GLU A 27 -5.10 5.67 -9.73
C GLU A 27 -5.58 5.30 -11.15
N ALA A 28 -4.90 5.77 -12.19
CA ALA A 28 -5.20 5.40 -13.57
C ALA A 28 -5.04 3.88 -13.83
N SER A 29 -4.11 3.20 -13.15
CA SER A 29 -3.92 1.75 -13.29
C SER A 29 -5.01 0.90 -12.61
N LEU A 30 -5.76 1.48 -11.69
CA LEU A 30 -6.85 0.79 -10.97
C LEU A 30 -8.12 0.60 -11.81
N ARG A 31 -8.21 1.23 -12.99
CA ARG A 31 -9.35 1.18 -13.90
C ARG A 31 -10.65 1.63 -13.22
N GLU A 32 -11.62 0.69 -13.06
CA GLU A 32 -12.94 0.96 -12.48
C GLU A 32 -12.97 0.94 -10.94
N LEU A 33 -11.87 0.54 -10.30
CA LEU A 33 -11.78 0.50 -8.85
C LEU A 33 -11.36 1.86 -8.28
N SER A 34 -12.04 2.33 -7.25
CA SER A 34 -11.51 3.41 -6.44
C SER A 34 -10.25 2.96 -5.69
N PRO A 35 -9.32 3.88 -5.33
CA PRO A 35 -8.13 3.53 -4.54
C PRO A 35 -8.45 2.77 -3.24
N SER A 36 -9.55 3.13 -2.58
CA SER A 36 -10.00 2.46 -1.36
C SER A 36 -10.52 1.05 -1.63
N ALA A 37 -11.27 0.83 -2.71
CA ALA A 37 -11.75 -0.50 -3.10
C ALA A 37 -10.59 -1.42 -3.49
N ALA A 38 -9.63 -0.91 -4.25
CA ALA A 38 -8.41 -1.61 -4.62
C ALA A 38 -7.59 -2.01 -3.38
N ALA A 39 -7.47 -1.13 -2.39
CA ALA A 39 -6.79 -1.41 -1.14
C ALA A 39 -7.51 -2.51 -0.33
N VAL A 40 -8.84 -2.50 -0.25
CA VAL A 40 -9.61 -3.58 0.40
C VAL A 40 -9.34 -4.92 -0.26
N LEU A 41 -9.41 -5.01 -1.60
CA LEU A 41 -9.12 -6.25 -2.33
C LEU A 41 -7.67 -6.72 -2.11
N SER A 42 -6.70 -5.81 -2.23
CA SER A 42 -5.28 -6.12 -2.02
C SER A 42 -5.04 -6.65 -0.60
N MET A 43 -5.60 -6.00 0.40
CA MET A 43 -5.43 -6.42 1.80
C MET A 43 -6.08 -7.77 2.10
N LEU A 44 -7.26 -8.06 1.56
CA LEU A 44 -7.90 -9.37 1.70
C LEU A 44 -7.13 -10.49 0.96
N HIS A 45 -6.44 -10.16 -0.14
CA HIS A 45 -5.61 -11.10 -0.89
C HIS A 45 -4.41 -11.57 -0.05
N PHE A 46 -3.63 -10.63 0.46
CA PHE A 46 -2.38 -10.93 1.18
C PHE A 46 -2.56 -11.20 2.67
N LYS A 47 -3.67 -10.78 3.26
CA LYS A 47 -3.95 -10.92 4.68
C LYS A 47 -5.40 -11.38 4.90
N PRO A 48 -5.67 -12.68 4.68
CA PRO A 48 -7.00 -13.23 4.93
C PRO A 48 -7.37 -13.11 6.41
N GLY A 49 -8.65 -12.94 6.68
CA GLY A 49 -9.19 -12.85 8.05
C GLY A 49 -9.30 -11.43 8.61
N LEU A 50 -8.96 -10.39 7.84
CA LEU A 50 -9.21 -9.01 8.24
C LEU A 50 -10.71 -8.74 8.38
N THR A 51 -11.07 -8.04 9.47
CA THR A 51 -12.43 -7.59 9.72
C THR A 51 -12.75 -6.29 8.97
N THR A 52 -14.02 -5.93 8.90
CA THR A 52 -14.43 -4.63 8.34
C THR A 52 -13.80 -3.46 9.11
N THR A 53 -13.59 -3.60 10.42
CA THR A 53 -12.92 -2.59 11.25
C THR A 53 -11.44 -2.46 10.86
N ASP A 54 -10.72 -3.58 10.76
CA ASP A 54 -9.32 -3.56 10.31
C ASP A 54 -9.17 -2.91 8.93
N LEU A 55 -10.07 -3.24 8.01
CA LEU A 55 -10.06 -2.66 6.65
C LEU A 55 -10.35 -1.16 6.68
N ALA A 56 -11.30 -0.69 7.52
CA ALA A 56 -11.58 0.73 7.67
C ALA A 56 -10.34 1.50 8.14
N GLU A 57 -9.64 0.99 9.15
CA GLU A 57 -8.41 1.57 9.69
C GLU A 57 -7.28 1.61 8.64
N ILE A 58 -7.02 0.47 7.98
CA ILE A 58 -5.95 0.34 6.99
C ILE A 58 -6.17 1.26 5.79
N VAL A 59 -7.41 1.36 5.32
CA VAL A 59 -7.78 2.18 4.16
C VAL A 59 -7.93 3.66 4.53
N GLY A 60 -8.06 3.97 5.81
CA GLY A 60 -8.21 5.34 6.30
C GLY A 60 -9.61 5.91 6.03
N VAL A 61 -10.66 5.09 6.17
CA VAL A 61 -12.06 5.50 5.97
C VAL A 61 -12.90 5.22 7.21
N SER A 62 -14.07 5.85 7.30
CA SER A 62 -15.00 5.53 8.38
C SER A 62 -15.59 4.12 8.23
N GLN A 63 -16.00 3.52 9.35
CA GLN A 63 -16.66 2.21 9.36
C GLN A 63 -17.85 2.12 8.38
N PRO A 64 -18.79 3.08 8.34
CA PRO A 64 -19.88 3.06 7.35
C PRO A 64 -19.39 3.10 5.91
N THR A 65 -18.29 3.81 5.64
CA THR A 65 -17.69 3.86 4.30
C THR A 65 -17.06 2.52 3.94
N ALA A 66 -16.36 1.86 4.86
CA ALA A 66 -15.81 0.52 4.64
C ALA A 66 -16.92 -0.50 4.34
N VAL A 67 -18.05 -0.45 5.07
CA VAL A 67 -19.22 -1.30 4.78
C VAL A 67 -19.71 -1.07 3.35
N ARG A 68 -19.88 0.19 2.92
CA ARG A 68 -20.32 0.51 1.54
C ARG A 68 -19.34 0.03 0.47
N LEU A 69 -18.03 0.13 0.73
CA LEU A 69 -16.99 -0.39 -0.17
C LEU A 69 -17.12 -1.91 -0.31
N ILE A 70 -17.26 -2.62 0.81
CA ILE A 70 -17.42 -4.07 0.86
C ILE A 70 -18.71 -4.49 0.14
N ASP A 71 -19.85 -3.80 0.37
CA ASP A 71 -21.11 -4.04 -0.34
C ASP A 71 -20.96 -3.83 -1.86
N GLY A 72 -20.21 -2.82 -2.26
CA GLY A 72 -19.91 -2.56 -3.66
C GLY A 72 -19.08 -3.66 -4.32
N LEU A 73 -18.06 -4.16 -3.63
CA LEU A 73 -17.20 -5.24 -4.09
C LEU A 73 -17.95 -6.60 -4.14
N GLU A 74 -18.84 -6.84 -3.19
CA GLU A 74 -19.70 -8.04 -3.18
C GLU A 74 -20.69 -8.02 -4.35
N ARG A 75 -21.33 -6.89 -4.64
CA ARG A 75 -22.20 -6.72 -5.83
C ARG A 75 -21.47 -6.94 -7.15
N GLN A 76 -20.17 -6.63 -7.21
CA GLN A 76 -19.30 -6.91 -8.35
C GLN A 76 -18.78 -8.36 -8.36
N ALA A 77 -19.21 -9.20 -7.44
CA ALA A 77 -18.78 -10.58 -7.26
C ALA A 77 -17.24 -10.73 -7.09
N LEU A 78 -16.57 -9.70 -6.54
CA LEU A 78 -15.13 -9.74 -6.26
C LEU A 78 -14.83 -10.32 -4.87
N ILE A 79 -15.78 -10.20 -3.93
CA ILE A 79 -15.71 -10.77 -2.60
C ILE A 79 -17.02 -11.49 -2.25
N VAL A 80 -16.93 -12.36 -1.25
CA VAL A 80 -18.11 -13.00 -0.62
C VAL A 80 -18.02 -12.89 0.89
N ARG A 81 -19.17 -12.72 1.53
CA ARG A 81 -19.33 -12.83 2.97
C ARG A 81 -19.58 -14.29 3.38
N GLY A 82 -18.77 -14.79 4.29
CA GLY A 82 -18.99 -16.10 4.90
C GLY A 82 -20.08 -16.08 5.98
N LYS A 83 -20.35 -17.24 6.56
CA LYS A 83 -21.26 -17.34 7.72
C LYS A 83 -20.70 -16.58 8.91
N PRO A 84 -21.50 -15.74 9.59
CA PRO A 84 -21.06 -15.03 10.78
C PRO A 84 -20.50 -15.99 11.85
N LYS A 85 -19.38 -15.63 12.44
CA LYS A 85 -18.79 -16.30 13.60
C LYS A 85 -18.78 -15.31 14.77
N GLY A 86 -19.80 -15.38 15.62
CA GLY A 86 -20.03 -14.38 16.65
C GLY A 86 -20.33 -13.01 16.04
N ARG A 87 -19.50 -12.00 16.37
CA ARG A 87 -19.64 -10.62 15.84
C ARG A 87 -18.89 -10.37 14.54
N VAL A 88 -18.15 -11.35 14.03
CA VAL A 88 -17.31 -11.21 12.84
C VAL A 88 -17.93 -11.96 11.67
N THR A 89 -18.11 -11.28 10.56
CA THR A 89 -18.46 -11.88 9.27
C THR A 89 -17.17 -11.99 8.45
N PRO A 90 -16.71 -13.22 8.13
CA PRO A 90 -15.51 -13.42 7.32
C PRO A 90 -15.70 -12.86 5.92
N LEU A 91 -14.67 -12.23 5.39
CA LEU A 91 -14.61 -11.72 4.02
C LEU A 91 -13.56 -12.52 3.26
N THR A 92 -13.91 -13.02 2.08
CA THR A 92 -12.99 -13.75 1.21
C THR A 92 -13.11 -13.26 -0.22
N LEU A 93 -12.00 -13.29 -0.95
CA LEU A 93 -12.01 -13.01 -2.38
C LEU A 93 -12.64 -14.18 -3.14
N THR A 94 -13.33 -13.86 -4.21
CA THR A 94 -13.74 -14.82 -5.24
C THR A 94 -12.55 -15.07 -6.19
N GLN A 95 -12.70 -16.04 -7.10
CA GLN A 95 -11.71 -16.23 -8.17
C GLN A 95 -11.54 -14.95 -9.01
N SER A 96 -12.62 -14.25 -9.31
CA SER A 96 -12.60 -12.95 -10.01
C SER A 96 -11.88 -11.89 -9.19
N GLY A 97 -12.10 -11.87 -7.86
CA GLY A 97 -11.39 -10.97 -6.95
C GLY A 97 -9.88 -11.20 -6.95
N HIS A 98 -9.43 -12.45 -6.88
CA HIS A 98 -8.01 -12.79 -6.99
C HIS A 98 -7.41 -12.37 -8.34
N ALA A 99 -8.09 -12.65 -9.44
CA ALA A 99 -7.68 -12.24 -10.78
C ALA A 99 -7.56 -10.71 -10.91
N GLN A 100 -8.52 -9.97 -10.33
CA GLN A 100 -8.52 -8.51 -10.31
C GLN A 100 -7.30 -7.96 -9.55
N VAL A 101 -6.97 -8.53 -8.38
CA VAL A 101 -5.77 -8.12 -7.62
C VAL A 101 -4.51 -8.40 -8.41
N SER A 102 -4.36 -9.60 -8.97
CA SER A 102 -3.17 -9.97 -9.76
C SER A 102 -2.96 -9.02 -10.95
N GLN A 103 -4.03 -8.68 -11.68
CA GLN A 103 -3.97 -7.75 -12.79
C GLN A 103 -3.59 -6.33 -12.34
N MET A 104 -4.20 -5.86 -11.27
CA MET A 104 -3.92 -4.54 -10.68
C MET A 104 -2.45 -4.44 -10.24
N GLN A 105 -1.93 -5.45 -9.55
CA GLN A 105 -0.53 -5.48 -9.11
C GLN A 105 0.43 -5.51 -10.29
N ALA A 106 0.17 -6.32 -11.32
CA ALA A 106 0.98 -6.36 -12.51
C ALA A 106 1.07 -4.99 -13.22
N LEU A 107 -0.07 -4.32 -13.42
CA LEU A 107 -0.12 -2.99 -14.04
C LEU A 107 0.60 -1.93 -13.20
N ARG A 108 0.37 -1.95 -11.88
CA ARG A 108 1.02 -1.02 -10.96
C ARG A 108 2.53 -1.21 -10.95
N LEU A 109 3.02 -2.45 -10.83
CA LEU A 109 4.46 -2.74 -10.80
C LEU A 109 5.12 -2.40 -12.13
N ALA A 110 4.51 -2.73 -13.27
CA ALA A 110 5.02 -2.35 -14.58
C ALA A 110 5.13 -0.82 -14.75
N MET A 111 4.12 -0.08 -14.30
CA MET A 111 4.13 1.39 -14.31
C MET A 111 5.27 1.96 -13.45
N LEU A 112 5.46 1.43 -12.24
CA LEU A 112 6.52 1.88 -11.33
C LEU A 112 7.91 1.51 -11.85
N ASP A 113 8.09 0.30 -12.39
CA ASP A 113 9.35 -0.12 -13.01
C ASP A 113 9.69 0.72 -14.25
N GLY A 114 8.68 1.10 -15.03
CA GLY A 114 8.83 2.04 -16.13
C GLY A 114 9.35 3.42 -15.70
N LEU A 115 9.07 3.89 -14.49
CA LEU A 115 9.70 5.11 -13.97
C LEU A 115 11.17 4.88 -13.61
N LEU A 116 11.50 3.71 -13.08
CA LEU A 116 12.86 3.34 -12.71
C LEU A 116 13.75 3.06 -13.95
N SER A 117 13.17 2.78 -15.11
CA SER A 117 13.92 2.54 -16.36
C SER A 117 14.65 3.79 -16.88
N ALA A 118 14.33 4.98 -16.37
CA ALA A 118 15.10 6.20 -16.64
C ALA A 118 16.50 6.22 -16.01
N LEU A 119 16.78 5.30 -15.06
CA LEU A 119 18.03 5.20 -14.33
C LEU A 119 18.92 4.11 -14.90
N GLN A 120 20.23 4.37 -14.98
CA GLN A 120 21.21 3.32 -15.25
C GLN A 120 21.26 2.30 -14.09
N PRO A 121 21.74 1.08 -14.28
CA PRO A 121 21.71 0.03 -13.25
C PRO A 121 22.33 0.44 -11.90
N ASP A 122 23.46 1.13 -11.91
CA ASP A 122 24.13 1.61 -10.70
C ASP A 122 23.39 2.78 -10.04
N GLU A 123 22.78 3.66 -10.82
CA GLU A 123 21.92 4.75 -10.32
C GLU A 123 20.64 4.18 -9.67
N ARG A 124 20.02 3.18 -10.32
CA ARG A 124 18.86 2.48 -9.77
C ARG A 124 19.18 1.84 -8.41
N GLN A 125 20.32 1.16 -8.30
CA GLN A 125 20.74 0.53 -7.03
C GLN A 125 20.94 1.58 -5.93
N ARG A 126 21.62 2.69 -6.23
CA ARG A 126 21.81 3.81 -5.29
C ARG A 126 20.48 4.44 -4.89
N PHE A 127 19.58 4.67 -5.85
CA PHE A 127 18.27 5.23 -5.60
C PHE A 127 17.43 4.33 -4.68
N VAL A 128 17.40 3.02 -4.93
CA VAL A 128 16.66 2.07 -4.08
C VAL A 128 17.21 2.07 -2.65
N SER A 129 18.54 2.08 -2.49
CA SER A 129 19.17 2.18 -1.14
C SER A 129 18.81 3.48 -0.41
N MET A 130 18.70 4.60 -1.13
CA MET A 130 18.25 5.87 -0.52
C MET A 130 16.76 5.84 -0.20
N LEU A 131 15.95 5.22 -1.06
CA LEU A 131 14.51 5.03 -0.84
C LEU A 131 14.24 4.20 0.42
N ASP A 132 15.02 3.12 0.64
CA ASP A 132 14.91 2.30 1.85
C ASP A 132 15.12 3.14 3.12
N LYS A 133 16.12 4.01 3.12
CA LYS A 133 16.41 4.92 4.25
C LYS A 133 15.25 5.89 4.50
N ILE A 134 14.69 6.46 3.43
CA ILE A 134 13.55 7.39 3.53
C ILE A 134 12.32 6.65 4.08
N LEU A 135 12.01 5.47 3.57
CA LEU A 135 10.87 4.68 3.98
C LEU A 135 10.99 4.21 5.43
N ALA A 136 12.16 3.71 5.83
CA ALA A 136 12.41 3.34 7.23
C ALA A 136 12.30 4.55 8.17
N GLY A 137 12.94 5.67 7.80
CA GLY A 137 12.91 6.90 8.61
C GLY A 137 11.53 7.53 8.75
N ALA A 138 10.64 7.37 7.76
CA ALA A 138 9.27 7.85 7.80
C ALA A 138 8.33 6.91 8.58
N THR A 139 8.74 5.67 8.89
CA THR A 139 7.89 4.69 9.55
C THR A 139 7.81 4.95 11.05
N THR A 140 6.61 5.22 11.55
CA THR A 140 6.35 5.62 12.93
C THR A 140 5.62 4.56 13.76
N SER A 141 4.98 3.58 13.12
CA SER A 141 4.21 2.54 13.82
C SER A 141 3.80 1.39 12.89
N ARG A 142 3.29 0.31 13.47
CA ARG A 142 2.65 -0.77 12.71
C ARG A 142 1.40 -0.30 11.96
N ALA A 143 0.61 0.58 12.53
CA ALA A 143 -0.57 1.15 11.88
C ALA A 143 -0.16 1.96 10.63
N PHE A 144 0.87 2.81 10.75
CA PHE A 144 1.46 3.52 9.61
C PHE A 144 1.91 2.56 8.51
N ALA A 145 2.62 1.48 8.87
CA ALA A 145 3.09 0.48 7.92
C ALA A 145 1.92 -0.18 7.15
N ARG A 146 0.85 -0.57 7.85
CA ARG A 146 -0.33 -1.18 7.22
C ARG A 146 -1.00 -0.23 6.22
N THR A 147 -1.18 1.03 6.59
CA THR A 147 -1.79 2.04 5.71
C THR A 147 -0.92 2.35 4.50
N THR A 148 0.40 2.50 4.71
CA THR A 148 1.34 2.81 3.62
C THR A 148 1.45 1.66 2.63
N CYS A 149 1.51 0.41 3.12
CA CYS A 149 1.70 -0.79 2.31
C CYS A 149 0.39 -1.40 1.76
N ARG A 150 -0.77 -0.73 1.92
CA ARG A 150 -2.08 -1.28 1.56
C ARG A 150 -2.27 -1.66 0.09
N LEU A 151 -1.42 -1.14 -0.80
CA LEU A 151 -1.40 -1.47 -2.23
C LEU A 151 -0.10 -2.20 -2.65
N CYS A 152 0.78 -2.56 -1.72
CA CYS A 152 2.00 -3.29 -2.05
C CYS A 152 1.73 -4.74 -2.44
N GLU A 153 2.62 -5.28 -3.27
CA GLU A 153 2.72 -6.72 -3.53
C GLU A 153 3.47 -7.36 -2.37
N HIS A 154 2.72 -7.93 -1.41
CA HIS A 154 3.30 -8.39 -0.15
C HIS A 154 4.16 -9.64 -0.31
N ASP A 155 3.97 -10.44 -1.37
CA ASP A 155 4.81 -11.61 -1.64
C ASP A 155 6.23 -11.21 -2.07
N LEU A 156 6.38 -10.03 -2.70
CA LEU A 156 7.68 -9.44 -3.00
C LEU A 156 8.33 -8.73 -1.80
N CYS A 157 7.49 -8.20 -0.90
CA CYS A 157 7.92 -7.46 0.28
C CYS A 157 7.97 -8.36 1.53
N GLY A 158 8.71 -9.46 1.50
CA GLY A 158 8.91 -10.31 2.68
C GLY A 158 9.39 -9.50 3.90
N ALA A 159 9.06 -9.97 5.11
CA ALA A 159 9.31 -9.26 6.37
C ALA A 159 10.78 -8.86 6.59
N GLU A 160 11.72 -9.54 5.94
CA GLU A 160 13.16 -9.31 6.12
C GLU A 160 13.76 -8.30 5.13
N VAL A 161 13.03 -7.94 4.06
CA VAL A 161 13.53 -7.04 3.01
C VAL A 161 12.77 -5.72 2.94
N CYS A 162 11.58 -5.62 3.55
CA CYS A 162 10.77 -4.40 3.49
C CYS A 162 11.23 -3.39 4.56
N PRO A 163 11.78 -2.21 4.19
CA PRO A 163 12.29 -1.23 5.15
C PRO A 163 11.19 -0.74 6.11
N ILE A 164 9.95 -0.61 5.62
CA ILE A 164 8.79 -0.23 6.44
C ILE A 164 8.42 -1.34 7.42
N GLY A 165 8.35 -2.59 6.94
CA GLY A 165 8.01 -3.75 7.77
C GLY A 165 9.03 -4.02 8.87
N CYS A 166 10.32 -3.96 8.54
CA CYS A 166 11.43 -4.11 9.48
C CYS A 166 11.38 -3.03 10.56
N ARG A 167 11.27 -1.75 10.16
CA ARG A 167 11.23 -0.64 11.13
C ARG A 167 10.00 -0.69 12.04
N ALA A 168 8.83 -1.05 11.51
CA ALA A 168 7.64 -1.22 12.32
C ALA A 168 7.78 -2.35 13.37
N ALA A 169 8.47 -3.44 13.01
CA ALA A 169 8.74 -4.54 13.96
C ALA A 169 9.76 -4.14 15.04
N GLU A 170 10.76 -3.31 14.71
CA GLU A 170 11.69 -2.75 15.69
C GLU A 170 10.98 -1.87 16.71
N ILE A 171 10.11 -0.95 16.23
CA ILE A 171 9.31 -0.06 17.10
C ILE A 171 8.45 -0.87 18.08
N GLU A 172 7.76 -1.92 17.60
CA GLU A 172 6.95 -2.79 18.48
C GLU A 172 7.80 -3.49 19.56
N LYS A 173 9.02 -3.90 19.22
CA LYS A 173 9.95 -4.47 20.22
C LYS A 173 10.40 -3.43 21.25
N GLU A 174 10.75 -2.21 20.78
CA GLU A 174 11.15 -1.11 21.64
C GLU A 174 10.03 -0.71 22.65
N GLU A 175 8.76 -0.72 22.19
CA GLU A 175 7.59 -0.43 23.02
C GLU A 175 7.28 -1.55 24.03
N SER A 176 7.52 -2.82 23.65
CA SER A 176 7.27 -3.98 24.53
C SER A 176 8.27 -4.11 25.67
N VAL A 177 9.41 -3.42 25.61
CA VAL A 177 10.49 -3.44 26.63
C VAL A 177 10.34 -2.28 27.63
N ARG A 178 9.45 -1.31 27.38
CA ARG A 178 9.16 -0.17 28.27
C ARG A 178 8.00 -0.48 29.20
#